data_d08cde7cd40ddd19cdc2fdf55b42692d
#
_entry.id   d08cde7cd40ddd19cdc2fdf55b42692d
#
_cell.length_a   1.000
_cell.length_b   1.000
_cell.length_c   1.000
_cell.angle_alpha   90.00
_cell.angle_beta   90.00
_cell.angle_gamma   90.00
#
_symmetry.space_group_name_H-M   'P 1'
#
loop_
_entity.id
_entity.type
_entity.pdbx_description
1 polymer ?
#
loop_
_entity_poly.entity_id
_entity_poly.type
_entity_poly.pdbx_seq_one_letter_code
_entity_poly.pdbx_strand_id
1 'polypeptide(L)'
;MKLEEFNYNLPKELIAQEPAEPRDSCRLMMLDKNTGAWEHHHFRDILDEIRPGDVFVFNNTKVIPARLYGKKRTTGGKVEMLLLTPKGNDVWEVLVNPGKKALPGTEIEFSDSCYCKVLDKTDFGGRVVEFHYDGNFDSLLDQLGEMPTPPYIHKKLENKDEYQTVYAKYKGSAAAPTAGLHFTPELMEEMKKKGAELLFVTLHVGIGTFRPVNEENIEDHEMHKEWYTVSQETADAVNQARSEGRRIIAVGTTSVRTLESAGQSGTLQAPALHLPRLPVAYGGRHCYQFPPS
;
A
#
# COMPACT_ATOMS: atom_id res chain seq x y z
N MET A 1 22.11 -2.13 11.70
CA MET A 1 21.23 -3.27 12.03
C MET A 1 21.26 -4.25 10.88
N LYS A 2 21.48 -5.56 11.14
CA LYS A 2 21.58 -6.53 10.06
C LYS A 2 20.23 -7.07 9.66
N LEU A 3 20.01 -7.30 8.37
CA LEU A 3 18.78 -7.91 7.86
C LEU A 3 18.50 -9.28 8.50
N GLU A 4 19.55 -10.04 8.80
CA GLU A 4 19.45 -11.35 9.44
C GLU A 4 18.78 -11.31 10.83
N GLU A 5 18.88 -10.19 11.57
CA GLU A 5 18.22 -10.02 12.88
C GLU A 5 16.69 -10.07 12.80
N PHE A 6 16.14 -9.88 11.60
CA PHE A 6 14.70 -9.95 11.32
C PHE A 6 14.27 -11.29 10.70
N ASN A 7 15.22 -12.20 10.50
CA ASN A 7 14.91 -13.49 9.89
C ASN A 7 14.33 -14.45 10.93
N TYR A 8 13.22 -15.07 10.59
CA TYR A 8 12.57 -16.11 11.41
C TYR A 8 11.95 -17.18 10.52
N ASN A 9 11.72 -18.35 11.07
CA ASN A 9 11.06 -19.42 10.35
C ASN A 9 9.55 -19.15 10.31
N LEU A 10 9.02 -18.86 9.13
CA LEU A 10 7.59 -18.74 8.87
C LEU A 10 7.13 -19.91 7.99
N PRO A 11 6.44 -20.93 8.55
CA PRO A 11 5.87 -22.00 7.75
C PRO A 11 4.84 -21.45 6.76
N LYS A 12 4.92 -21.88 5.50
CA LYS A 12 4.06 -21.35 4.43
C LYS A 12 2.58 -21.60 4.67
N GLU A 13 2.24 -22.68 5.34
CA GLU A 13 0.87 -23.06 5.73
C GLU A 13 0.24 -22.11 6.75
N LEU A 14 1.04 -21.29 7.43
CA LEU A 14 0.55 -20.25 8.34
C LEU A 14 0.20 -18.94 7.63
N ILE A 15 0.51 -18.81 6.33
CA ILE A 15 0.15 -17.64 5.54
C ILE A 15 -1.27 -17.85 5.00
N ALA A 16 -2.23 -17.10 5.55
CA ALA A 16 -3.61 -17.15 5.09
C ALA A 16 -3.71 -16.78 3.60
N GLN A 17 -4.46 -17.55 2.82
CA GLN A 17 -4.68 -17.35 1.40
C GLN A 17 -6.02 -16.66 1.09
N GLU A 18 -6.87 -16.54 2.10
CA GLU A 18 -8.19 -15.92 2.04
C GLU A 18 -8.36 -14.93 3.19
N PRO A 19 -9.07 -13.80 2.97
CA PRO A 19 -9.40 -12.89 4.06
C PRO A 19 -10.38 -13.55 5.04
N ALA A 20 -10.35 -13.10 6.31
CA ALA A 20 -11.39 -13.47 7.26
C ALA A 20 -12.72 -12.81 6.88
N GLU A 21 -13.84 -13.53 7.11
CA GLU A 21 -15.20 -13.03 6.91
C GLU A 21 -16.02 -13.25 8.18
N PRO A 22 -16.52 -12.19 8.85
CA PRO A 22 -16.28 -10.77 8.53
C PRO A 22 -14.82 -10.35 8.78
N ARG A 23 -14.38 -9.27 8.14
CA ARG A 23 -12.96 -8.82 8.16
C ARG A 23 -12.43 -8.53 9.58
N ASP A 24 -13.29 -8.03 10.46
CA ASP A 24 -12.96 -7.70 11.85
C ASP A 24 -12.96 -8.90 12.81
N SER A 25 -13.26 -10.11 12.30
CA SER A 25 -13.14 -11.37 13.07
C SER A 25 -11.73 -11.94 13.12
N CYS A 26 -10.79 -11.39 12.38
CA CYS A 26 -9.40 -11.86 12.39
C CYS A 26 -8.73 -11.67 13.76
N ARG A 27 -7.64 -12.42 13.99
CA ARG A 27 -6.87 -12.31 15.24
C ARG A 27 -6.13 -10.97 15.29
N LEU A 28 -6.05 -10.40 16.49
CA LEU A 28 -5.27 -9.22 16.82
C LEU A 28 -4.24 -9.59 17.90
N MET A 29 -2.99 -9.20 17.70
CA MET A 29 -1.97 -9.23 18.74
C MET A 29 -1.81 -7.81 19.28
N MET A 30 -1.96 -7.66 20.59
CA MET A 30 -1.67 -6.41 21.30
C MET A 30 -0.32 -6.55 21.99
N LEU A 31 0.59 -5.62 21.69
CA LEU A 31 1.96 -5.60 22.20
C LEU A 31 2.22 -4.32 22.99
N ASP A 32 2.59 -4.46 24.24
CA ASP A 32 3.11 -3.34 25.04
C ASP A 32 4.60 -3.13 24.74
N LYS A 33 4.92 -1.99 24.15
CA LYS A 33 6.29 -1.67 23.72
C LYS A 33 7.27 -1.44 24.88
N ASN A 34 6.79 -1.14 26.08
CA ASN A 34 7.63 -0.84 27.23
C ASN A 34 8.01 -2.12 28.00
N THR A 35 7.07 -3.05 28.10
CA THR A 35 7.27 -4.32 28.83
C THR A 35 7.58 -5.48 27.92
N GLY A 36 7.26 -5.40 26.62
CA GLY A 36 7.33 -6.49 25.68
C GLY A 36 6.21 -7.53 25.89
N ALA A 37 5.29 -7.30 26.81
CA ALA A 37 4.13 -8.18 27.02
C ALA A 37 3.20 -8.12 25.82
N TRP A 38 2.60 -9.26 25.49
CA TRP A 38 1.66 -9.36 24.39
C TRP A 38 0.46 -10.23 24.77
N GLU A 39 -0.68 -9.93 24.12
CA GLU A 39 -1.97 -10.61 24.32
C GLU A 39 -2.63 -10.88 22.98
N HIS A 40 -3.45 -11.93 22.92
CA HIS A 40 -4.25 -12.27 21.74
C HIS A 40 -5.69 -11.86 21.92
N HIS A 41 -6.20 -11.16 20.91
CA HIS A 41 -7.57 -10.65 20.81
C HIS A 41 -8.13 -10.93 19.41
N HIS A 42 -9.37 -10.54 19.14
CA HIS A 42 -9.92 -10.38 17.81
C HIS A 42 -9.85 -8.91 17.39
N PHE A 43 -9.82 -8.64 16.12
CA PHE A 43 -9.64 -7.27 15.65
C PHE A 43 -10.76 -6.34 16.13
N ARG A 44 -11.98 -6.85 16.25
CA ARG A 44 -13.13 -6.10 16.78
C ARG A 44 -12.91 -5.59 18.21
N ASP A 45 -12.11 -6.26 19.01
CA ASP A 45 -11.82 -5.89 20.39
C ASP A 45 -10.98 -4.59 20.49
N ILE A 46 -10.49 -4.06 19.36
CA ILE A 46 -9.86 -2.73 19.29
C ILE A 46 -10.81 -1.64 19.85
N LEU A 47 -12.13 -1.88 19.81
CA LEU A 47 -13.12 -0.99 20.40
C LEU A 47 -12.91 -0.77 21.90
N ASP A 48 -12.40 -1.74 22.63
CA ASP A 48 -12.18 -1.66 24.07
C ASP A 48 -10.97 -0.78 24.43
N GLU A 49 -10.09 -0.58 23.46
CA GLU A 49 -8.90 0.28 23.59
C GLU A 49 -9.16 1.75 23.25
N ILE A 50 -10.32 2.06 22.66
CA ILE A 50 -10.65 3.41 22.21
C ILE A 50 -11.00 4.30 23.42
N ARG A 51 -10.37 5.47 23.45
CA ARG A 51 -10.67 6.54 24.39
C ARG A 51 -11.32 7.71 23.65
N PRO A 52 -12.30 8.41 24.26
CA PRO A 52 -12.83 9.63 23.69
C PRO A 52 -11.71 10.62 23.35
N GLY A 53 -11.73 11.15 22.15
CA GLY A 53 -10.72 12.08 21.66
C GLY A 53 -9.52 11.42 20.96
N ASP A 54 -9.43 10.08 20.87
CA ASP A 54 -8.43 9.41 20.06
C ASP A 54 -8.57 9.78 18.58
N VAL A 55 -7.45 9.97 17.91
CA VAL A 55 -7.40 10.29 16.48
C VAL A 55 -6.79 9.11 15.72
N PHE A 56 -7.57 8.50 14.84
CA PHE A 56 -7.12 7.43 13.96
C PHE A 56 -6.84 7.98 12.57
N VAL A 57 -5.64 7.71 12.03
CA VAL A 57 -5.24 8.17 10.70
C VAL A 57 -5.10 6.99 9.76
N PHE A 58 -5.90 6.99 8.70
CA PHE A 58 -6.01 5.94 7.70
C PHE A 58 -5.44 6.38 6.36
N ASN A 59 -4.93 5.44 5.56
CA ASN A 59 -4.57 5.68 4.18
C ASN A 59 -5.73 5.28 3.26
N ASN A 60 -6.38 6.26 2.61
CA ASN A 60 -7.55 6.06 1.76
C ASN A 60 -7.22 5.84 0.28
N THR A 61 -5.99 5.43 -0.02
CA THR A 61 -5.62 5.04 -1.39
C THR A 61 -6.48 3.88 -1.88
N LYS A 62 -6.76 3.88 -3.19
CA LYS A 62 -7.45 2.78 -3.88
C LYS A 62 -6.49 2.06 -4.82
N VAL A 63 -6.44 0.74 -4.67
CA VAL A 63 -5.63 -0.12 -5.54
C VAL A 63 -6.24 -0.14 -6.93
N ILE A 64 -5.40 -0.01 -7.96
CA ILE A 64 -5.80 -0.21 -9.35
C ILE A 64 -5.50 -1.65 -9.77
N PRO A 65 -6.28 -2.25 -10.69
CA PRO A 65 -5.96 -3.57 -11.23
C PRO A 65 -4.74 -3.49 -12.16
N ALA A 66 -3.59 -3.30 -11.53
CA ALA A 66 -2.34 -2.92 -12.17
C ALA A 66 -1.61 -4.08 -12.86
N ARG A 67 -2.04 -5.33 -12.67
CA ARG A 67 -1.40 -6.51 -13.26
C ARG A 67 -2.08 -6.87 -14.57
N LEU A 68 -1.34 -6.76 -15.68
CA LEU A 68 -1.81 -7.05 -17.03
C LEU A 68 -1.09 -8.26 -17.60
N TYR A 69 -1.81 -9.09 -18.35
CA TYR A 69 -1.24 -10.21 -19.10
C TYR A 69 -1.41 -9.97 -20.59
N GLY A 70 -0.29 -10.03 -21.31
CA GLY A 70 -0.26 -9.79 -22.74
C GLY A 70 0.66 -10.75 -23.48
N LYS A 71 0.79 -10.54 -24.78
CA LYS A 71 1.70 -11.27 -25.68
C LYS A 71 2.45 -10.28 -26.54
N LYS A 72 3.69 -10.61 -26.84
CA LYS A 72 4.46 -9.87 -27.84
C LYS A 72 3.81 -10.03 -29.21
N ARG A 73 3.57 -8.93 -29.89
CA ARG A 73 3.01 -8.95 -31.25
C ARG A 73 3.85 -9.74 -32.24
N THR A 74 5.19 -9.68 -32.09
CA THR A 74 6.11 -10.31 -33.05
C THR A 74 6.30 -11.82 -32.85
N THR A 75 6.23 -12.32 -31.59
CA THR A 75 6.61 -13.71 -31.28
C THR A 75 5.52 -14.51 -30.58
N GLY A 76 4.40 -13.86 -30.17
CA GLY A 76 3.35 -14.47 -29.37
C GLY A 76 3.76 -14.83 -27.93
N GLY A 77 4.98 -14.49 -27.52
CA GLY A 77 5.51 -14.82 -26.20
C GLY A 77 4.73 -14.12 -25.09
N LYS A 78 4.25 -14.88 -24.09
CA LYS A 78 3.51 -14.37 -22.94
C LYS A 78 4.35 -13.39 -22.12
N VAL A 79 3.70 -12.35 -21.64
CA VAL A 79 4.27 -11.27 -20.83
C VAL A 79 3.30 -10.93 -19.72
N GLU A 80 3.79 -10.85 -18.49
CA GLU A 80 3.12 -10.23 -17.36
C GLU A 80 3.69 -8.81 -17.17
N MET A 81 2.82 -7.85 -16.99
CA MET A 81 3.18 -6.46 -16.77
C MET A 81 2.49 -5.94 -15.50
N LEU A 82 3.25 -5.25 -14.66
CA LEU A 82 2.73 -4.57 -13.48
C LEU A 82 2.92 -3.06 -13.66
N LEU A 83 1.83 -2.32 -13.70
CA LEU A 83 1.84 -0.85 -13.73
C LEU A 83 2.33 -0.30 -12.41
N LEU A 84 3.16 0.75 -12.47
CA LEU A 84 3.80 1.36 -11.29
C LEU A 84 3.44 2.84 -11.16
N THR A 85 4.02 3.66 -12.02
CA THR A 85 3.93 5.11 -11.92
C THR A 85 3.53 5.71 -13.26
N PRO A 86 2.43 6.46 -13.32
CA PRO A 86 2.09 7.21 -14.53
C PRO A 86 3.08 8.37 -14.72
N LYS A 87 3.50 8.57 -15.98
CA LYS A 87 4.37 9.69 -16.41
C LYS A 87 3.61 10.77 -17.18
N GLY A 88 2.31 10.58 -17.38
CA GLY A 88 1.47 11.40 -18.25
C GLY A 88 1.47 10.93 -19.70
N ASN A 89 0.50 11.40 -20.50
CA ASN A 89 0.35 11.07 -21.92
C ASN A 89 0.40 9.56 -22.19
N ASP A 90 -0.34 8.78 -21.41
CA ASP A 90 -0.41 7.30 -21.52
C ASP A 90 0.92 6.57 -21.35
N VAL A 91 1.95 7.26 -20.86
CA VAL A 91 3.26 6.69 -20.54
C VAL A 91 3.30 6.24 -19.09
N TRP A 92 3.80 5.04 -18.86
CA TRP A 92 3.91 4.40 -17.54
C TRP A 92 5.27 3.79 -17.31
N GLU A 93 5.75 3.88 -16.08
CA GLU A 93 6.76 2.96 -15.58
C GLU A 93 6.10 1.66 -15.18
N VAL A 94 6.70 0.54 -15.58
CA VAL A 94 6.15 -0.80 -15.37
C VAL A 94 7.24 -1.81 -15.03
N LEU A 95 6.86 -2.88 -14.31
CA LEU A 95 7.64 -4.12 -14.32
C LEU A 95 7.13 -5.04 -15.42
N VAL A 96 8.04 -5.81 -16.00
CA VAL A 96 7.71 -6.78 -17.04
C VAL A 96 8.39 -8.11 -16.74
N ASN A 97 7.63 -9.19 -16.76
CA ASN A 97 8.12 -10.55 -16.60
C ASN A 97 7.75 -11.42 -17.83
N PRO A 98 8.71 -12.02 -18.52
CA PRO A 98 10.16 -11.95 -18.34
C PRO A 98 10.77 -10.64 -18.89
N GLY A 99 11.44 -9.88 -18.02
CA GLY A 99 12.01 -8.56 -18.35
C GLY A 99 13.08 -8.59 -19.44
N LYS A 100 13.88 -9.67 -19.54
CA LYS A 100 14.94 -9.83 -20.58
C LYS A 100 14.39 -9.79 -22.00
N LYS A 101 13.12 -10.06 -22.19
CA LYS A 101 12.47 -10.15 -23.51
C LYS A 101 11.70 -8.87 -23.90
N ALA A 102 11.56 -7.88 -23.01
CA ALA A 102 10.90 -6.61 -23.29
C ALA A 102 11.94 -5.50 -23.49
N LEU A 103 12.53 -5.46 -24.68
CA LEU A 103 13.50 -4.44 -25.08
C LEU A 103 12.79 -3.21 -25.67
N PRO A 104 13.42 -2.02 -25.68
CA PRO A 104 12.89 -0.86 -26.39
C PRO A 104 12.47 -1.21 -27.82
N GLY A 105 11.31 -0.71 -28.25
CA GLY A 105 10.69 -1.04 -29.52
C GLY A 105 9.80 -2.29 -29.50
N THR A 106 9.78 -3.10 -28.43
CA THR A 106 8.88 -4.25 -28.32
C THR A 106 7.44 -3.77 -28.13
N GLU A 107 6.50 -4.33 -28.91
CA GLU A 107 5.08 -4.14 -28.75
C GLU A 107 4.46 -5.35 -28.03
N ILE A 108 3.63 -5.06 -27.01
CA ILE A 108 2.94 -6.06 -26.19
C ILE A 108 1.45 -5.79 -26.30
N GLU A 109 0.69 -6.77 -26.77
CA GLU A 109 -0.74 -6.73 -26.97
C GLU A 109 -1.47 -7.35 -25.77
N PHE A 110 -2.49 -6.67 -25.27
CA PHE A 110 -3.34 -7.12 -24.17
C PHE A 110 -4.75 -7.49 -24.63
N SER A 111 -5.25 -6.83 -25.66
CA SER A 111 -6.50 -7.13 -26.37
C SER A 111 -6.42 -6.59 -27.79
N ASP A 112 -7.44 -6.85 -28.61
CA ASP A 112 -7.53 -6.33 -29.98
C ASP A 112 -7.49 -4.79 -30.04
N SER A 113 -7.97 -4.11 -28.97
CA SER A 113 -8.03 -2.66 -28.86
C SER A 113 -6.97 -2.05 -27.93
N CYS A 114 -6.04 -2.86 -27.37
CA CYS A 114 -5.05 -2.37 -26.43
C CYS A 114 -3.69 -3.03 -26.59
N TYR A 115 -2.68 -2.20 -26.80
CA TYR A 115 -1.27 -2.62 -26.76
C TYR A 115 -0.40 -1.54 -26.14
N CYS A 116 0.82 -1.88 -25.77
CA CYS A 116 1.82 -0.89 -25.40
C CYS A 116 3.10 -1.09 -26.21
N LYS A 117 3.89 -0.02 -26.34
CA LYS A 117 5.23 -0.02 -26.90
C LYS A 117 6.24 0.26 -25.79
N VAL A 118 7.25 -0.56 -25.67
CA VAL A 118 8.37 -0.33 -24.75
C VAL A 118 9.22 0.79 -25.32
N LEU A 119 9.33 1.89 -24.58
CA LEU A 119 10.13 3.07 -24.96
C LEU A 119 11.56 2.94 -24.46
N ASP A 120 11.72 2.60 -23.16
CA ASP A 120 13.04 2.57 -22.52
C ASP A 120 13.07 1.59 -21.33
N LYS A 121 14.27 1.45 -20.75
CA LYS A 121 14.51 0.75 -19.48
C LYS A 121 14.69 1.76 -18.37
N THR A 122 14.24 1.38 -17.17
CA THR A 122 14.53 2.17 -15.97
C THR A 122 15.79 1.63 -15.28
N ASP A 123 16.45 2.47 -14.47
CA ASP A 123 17.67 2.10 -13.72
C ASP A 123 17.43 0.93 -12.77
N PHE A 124 16.22 0.80 -12.26
CA PHE A 124 15.83 -0.29 -11.37
C PHE A 124 15.40 -1.59 -12.08
N GLY A 125 15.59 -1.68 -13.40
CA GLY A 125 15.27 -2.88 -14.20
C GLY A 125 13.83 -2.97 -14.71
N GLY A 126 13.00 -1.95 -14.47
CA GLY A 126 11.66 -1.78 -15.06
C GLY A 126 11.73 -1.37 -16.54
N ARG A 127 10.57 -0.94 -17.03
CA ARG A 127 10.41 -0.40 -18.40
C ARG A 127 9.59 0.89 -18.35
N VAL A 128 9.82 1.75 -19.31
CA VAL A 128 8.92 2.84 -19.66
C VAL A 128 8.13 2.37 -20.89
N VAL A 129 6.82 2.41 -20.80
CA VAL A 129 5.93 1.98 -21.90
C VAL A 129 4.92 3.06 -22.22
N GLU A 130 4.52 3.15 -23.47
CA GLU A 130 3.42 3.98 -23.95
C GLU A 130 2.25 3.08 -24.34
N PHE A 131 1.07 3.33 -23.77
CA PHE A 131 -0.14 2.59 -24.10
C PHE A 131 -0.87 3.21 -25.28
N HIS A 132 -1.40 2.34 -26.13
CA HIS A 132 -2.28 2.67 -27.23
C HIS A 132 -3.58 1.86 -27.06
N TYR A 133 -4.71 2.55 -26.97
CA TYR A 133 -5.99 1.92 -26.67
C TYR A 133 -7.15 2.78 -27.16
N ASP A 134 -8.33 2.17 -27.31
CA ASP A 134 -9.58 2.87 -27.59
C ASP A 134 -10.35 3.15 -26.29
N GLY A 135 -10.90 4.35 -26.16
CA GLY A 135 -11.78 4.73 -25.06
C GLY A 135 -11.07 5.23 -23.80
N ASN A 136 -11.48 4.74 -22.62
CA ASN A 136 -10.98 5.20 -21.33
C ASN A 136 -10.05 4.18 -20.70
N PHE A 137 -8.85 4.61 -20.28
CA PHE A 137 -7.83 3.74 -19.71
C PHE A 137 -8.24 3.06 -18.40
N ASP A 138 -8.96 3.77 -17.51
CA ASP A 138 -9.46 3.19 -16.27
C ASP A 138 -10.44 2.04 -16.53
N SER A 139 -11.36 2.22 -17.48
CA SER A 139 -12.30 1.17 -17.86
C SER A 139 -11.60 -0.04 -18.47
N LEU A 140 -10.56 0.20 -19.24
CA LEU A 140 -9.72 -0.84 -19.82
C LEU A 140 -8.98 -1.63 -18.72
N LEU A 141 -8.39 -0.94 -17.73
CA LEU A 141 -7.75 -1.59 -16.58
C LEU A 141 -8.76 -2.42 -15.76
N ASP A 142 -9.98 -1.91 -15.58
CA ASP A 142 -11.02 -2.64 -14.85
C ASP A 142 -11.42 -3.95 -15.58
N GLN A 143 -11.31 -4.00 -16.92
CA GLN A 143 -11.61 -5.18 -17.73
C GLN A 143 -10.42 -6.16 -17.83
N LEU A 144 -9.25 -5.67 -18.13
CA LEU A 144 -8.06 -6.48 -18.46
C LEU A 144 -7.17 -6.76 -17.25
N GLY A 145 -7.22 -5.88 -16.24
CA GLY A 145 -6.31 -5.92 -15.13
C GLY A 145 -6.75 -6.85 -14.01
N GLU A 146 -5.77 -7.44 -13.34
CA GLU A 146 -5.92 -8.17 -12.09
C GLU A 146 -5.36 -7.35 -10.92
N MET A 147 -5.96 -7.57 -9.73
CA MET A 147 -5.45 -6.94 -8.51
C MET A 147 -4.06 -7.49 -8.19
N PRO A 148 -3.07 -6.62 -7.94
CA PRO A 148 -1.69 -7.04 -7.68
C PRO A 148 -1.53 -7.48 -6.23
N THR A 149 -2.06 -8.65 -5.87
CA THR A 149 -1.86 -9.24 -4.54
C THR A 149 -0.38 -9.48 -4.26
N PRO A 150 0.04 -9.48 -2.97
CA PRO A 150 1.39 -9.83 -2.57
C PRO A 150 1.83 -11.19 -3.09
N PRO A 151 3.13 -11.41 -3.37
CA PRO A 151 3.62 -12.62 -4.02
C PRO A 151 3.43 -13.91 -3.21
N TYR A 152 3.18 -13.81 -1.90
CA TYR A 152 2.89 -14.95 -1.02
C TYR A 152 1.40 -15.36 -1.03
N ILE A 153 0.52 -14.57 -1.66
CA ILE A 153 -0.88 -14.91 -1.92
C ILE A 153 -0.97 -15.53 -3.29
N HIS A 154 -1.25 -16.82 -3.34
CA HIS A 154 -1.31 -17.61 -4.58
C HIS A 154 -2.73 -17.82 -5.07
N LYS A 155 -3.72 -17.71 -4.16
CA LYS A 155 -5.12 -17.81 -4.53
C LYS A 155 -5.55 -16.57 -5.30
N LYS A 156 -6.21 -16.78 -6.45
CA LYS A 156 -6.79 -15.71 -7.24
C LYS A 156 -7.99 -15.14 -6.47
N LEU A 157 -8.07 -13.82 -6.37
CA LEU A 157 -9.22 -13.14 -5.79
C LEU A 157 -10.47 -13.39 -6.64
N GLU A 158 -11.55 -13.80 -6.01
CA GLU A 158 -12.86 -13.93 -6.66
C GLU A 158 -13.52 -12.56 -6.80
N ASN A 159 -13.35 -11.72 -5.80
CA ASN A 159 -13.84 -10.36 -5.77
C ASN A 159 -12.68 -9.36 -5.60
N LYS A 160 -12.54 -8.41 -6.52
CA LYS A 160 -11.51 -7.36 -6.47
C LYS A 160 -11.60 -6.50 -5.19
N ASP A 161 -12.80 -6.36 -4.61
CA ASP A 161 -13.01 -5.57 -3.40
C ASP A 161 -12.45 -6.23 -2.13
N GLU A 162 -12.13 -7.52 -2.16
CA GLU A 162 -11.43 -8.18 -1.05
C GLU A 162 -10.05 -7.59 -0.79
N TYR A 163 -9.39 -7.04 -1.82
CA TYR A 163 -8.10 -6.36 -1.70
C TYR A 163 -8.22 -4.83 -1.72
N GLN A 164 -9.34 -4.31 -1.17
CA GLN A 164 -9.58 -2.88 -0.97
C GLN A 164 -10.03 -2.62 0.47
N THR A 165 -9.63 -1.47 1.03
CA THR A 165 -10.23 -1.00 2.27
C THR A 165 -11.63 -0.46 2.03
N VAL A 166 -12.51 -0.53 3.03
CA VAL A 166 -13.89 -0.03 2.94
C VAL A 166 -13.98 1.49 2.74
N TYR A 167 -12.88 2.20 2.97
CA TYR A 167 -12.74 3.64 2.80
C TYR A 167 -11.82 4.03 1.62
N ALA A 168 -11.47 3.10 0.74
CA ALA A 168 -10.65 3.36 -0.43
C ALA A 168 -11.31 4.40 -1.36
N LYS A 169 -10.60 5.49 -1.67
CA LYS A 169 -11.16 6.63 -2.40
C LYS A 169 -10.35 7.01 -3.63
N TYR A 170 -9.06 7.25 -3.49
CA TYR A 170 -8.22 7.80 -4.56
C TYR A 170 -7.41 6.72 -5.25
N LYS A 171 -7.71 6.45 -6.53
CA LYS A 171 -7.02 5.46 -7.37
C LYS A 171 -5.54 5.84 -7.58
N GLY A 172 -4.65 4.85 -7.65
CA GLY A 172 -3.24 5.07 -7.99
C GLY A 172 -2.25 4.15 -7.29
N SER A 173 -2.71 3.28 -6.39
CA SER A 173 -1.84 2.38 -5.64
C SER A 173 -1.65 1.04 -6.31
N ALA A 174 -0.43 0.50 -6.27
CA ALA A 174 -0.12 -0.87 -6.70
C ALA A 174 -0.36 -1.91 -5.57
N ALA A 175 -0.55 -1.48 -4.31
CA ALA A 175 -0.86 -2.38 -3.19
C ALA A 175 -1.83 -1.74 -2.21
N ALA A 176 -2.63 -2.58 -1.53
CA ALA A 176 -3.54 -2.11 -0.48
C ALA A 176 -2.78 -1.76 0.81
N PRO A 177 -3.24 -0.76 1.58
CA PRO A 177 -2.80 -0.55 2.95
C PRO A 177 -3.41 -1.65 3.83
N THR A 178 -2.75 -2.82 3.87
CA THR A 178 -3.30 -4.09 4.38
C THR A 178 -3.80 -4.02 5.81
N ALA A 179 -3.21 -3.19 6.66
CA ALA A 179 -3.71 -2.93 8.01
C ALA A 179 -5.15 -2.40 8.03
N GLY A 180 -5.56 -1.70 6.99
CA GLY A 180 -6.91 -1.17 6.83
C GLY A 180 -7.94 -2.19 6.36
N LEU A 181 -7.52 -3.34 5.86
CA LEU A 181 -8.44 -4.37 5.34
C LEU A 181 -9.32 -4.99 6.42
N HIS A 182 -8.88 -4.92 7.67
CA HIS A 182 -9.62 -5.50 8.82
C HIS A 182 -10.80 -4.63 9.28
N PHE A 183 -10.89 -3.37 8.85
CA PHE A 183 -11.98 -2.48 9.23
C PHE A 183 -13.22 -2.75 8.39
N THR A 184 -14.38 -2.75 9.07
CA THR A 184 -15.71 -2.75 8.44
C THR A 184 -16.36 -1.38 8.61
N PRO A 185 -17.36 -1.02 7.78
CA PRO A 185 -18.11 0.22 7.97
C PRO A 185 -18.75 0.29 9.37
N GLU A 186 -19.27 -0.83 9.86
CA GLU A 186 -19.93 -0.94 11.17
C GLU A 186 -18.93 -0.68 12.29
N LEU A 187 -17.73 -1.28 12.23
CA LEU A 187 -16.67 -1.05 13.21
C LEU A 187 -16.26 0.42 13.26
N MET A 188 -16.09 1.06 12.10
CA MET A 188 -15.73 2.48 12.00
C MET A 188 -16.81 3.39 12.60
N GLU A 189 -18.09 3.08 12.42
CA GLU A 189 -19.18 3.82 13.05
C GLU A 189 -19.21 3.62 14.58
N GLU A 190 -18.93 2.43 15.08
CA GLU A 190 -18.81 2.17 16.52
C GLU A 190 -17.62 2.93 17.14
N MET A 191 -16.49 3.02 16.43
CA MET A 191 -15.35 3.84 16.85
C MET A 191 -15.73 5.31 17.03
N LYS A 192 -16.46 5.89 16.04
CA LYS A 192 -16.96 7.27 16.13
C LYS A 192 -17.90 7.46 17.32
N LYS A 193 -18.81 6.51 17.57
CA LYS A 193 -19.73 6.55 18.72
C LYS A 193 -18.97 6.51 20.05
N LYS A 194 -17.81 5.87 20.11
CA LYS A 194 -16.92 5.89 21.28
C LYS A 194 -16.09 7.18 21.40
N GLY A 195 -16.25 8.11 20.46
CA GLY A 195 -15.59 9.42 20.48
C GLY A 195 -14.25 9.45 19.77
N ALA A 196 -13.94 8.46 18.93
CA ALA A 196 -12.77 8.49 18.06
C ALA A 196 -13.01 9.41 16.86
N GLU A 197 -11.98 10.17 16.50
CA GLU A 197 -11.90 10.98 15.28
C GLU A 197 -11.19 10.16 14.20
N LEU A 198 -11.79 10.03 13.00
CA LEU A 198 -11.24 9.26 11.90
C LEU A 198 -10.77 10.19 10.79
N LEU A 199 -9.46 10.28 10.59
CA LEU A 199 -8.81 11.14 9.61
C LEU A 199 -8.16 10.32 8.50
N PHE A 200 -7.98 10.95 7.35
CA PHE A 200 -7.47 10.27 6.16
C PHE A 200 -6.29 11.01 5.54
N VAL A 201 -5.29 10.22 5.15
CA VAL A 201 -4.19 10.62 4.28
C VAL A 201 -4.25 9.78 3.01
N THR A 202 -3.58 10.20 1.95
CA THR A 202 -3.42 9.39 0.74
C THR A 202 -1.94 9.14 0.50
N LEU A 203 -1.52 7.88 0.42
CA LEU A 203 -0.21 7.48 -0.05
C LEU A 203 -0.39 6.35 -1.05
N HIS A 204 0.08 6.55 -2.27
CA HIS A 204 0.06 5.51 -3.30
C HIS A 204 1.28 4.61 -3.14
N VAL A 205 1.00 3.38 -2.71
CA VAL A 205 2.04 2.36 -2.50
C VAL A 205 2.61 1.95 -3.86
N GLY A 206 3.92 2.14 -3.99
CA GLY A 206 4.66 1.79 -5.20
C GLY A 206 5.26 0.38 -5.16
N ILE A 207 6.11 0.12 -6.14
CA ILE A 207 6.77 -1.18 -6.34
C ILE A 207 7.66 -1.63 -5.18
N GLY A 208 8.21 -0.69 -4.40
CA GLY A 208 9.12 -1.00 -3.30
C GLY A 208 8.58 -2.04 -2.33
N THR A 209 7.26 -2.06 -2.15
CA THR A 209 6.56 -3.02 -1.29
C THR A 209 6.71 -4.49 -1.75
N PHE A 210 6.92 -4.73 -3.04
CA PHE A 210 7.06 -6.08 -3.61
C PHE A 210 8.52 -6.50 -3.82
N ARG A 211 9.48 -5.64 -3.52
CA ARG A 211 10.90 -5.95 -3.66
C ARG A 211 11.46 -6.44 -2.33
N PRO A 212 12.17 -7.58 -2.33
CA PRO A 212 12.91 -7.99 -1.16
C PRO A 212 14.04 -7.01 -0.87
N VAL A 213 14.33 -6.79 0.40
CA VAL A 213 15.54 -6.12 0.86
C VAL A 213 16.69 -7.12 0.67
N ASN A 214 17.74 -6.74 -0.03
CA ASN A 214 18.88 -7.60 -0.34
C ASN A 214 20.17 -7.11 0.32
N GLU A 215 20.18 -5.94 0.89
CA GLU A 215 21.31 -5.33 1.57
C GLU A 215 21.56 -6.04 2.91
N GLU A 216 22.83 -6.27 3.25
CA GLU A 216 23.20 -6.90 4.54
C GLU A 216 22.82 -6.00 5.73
N ASN A 217 23.05 -4.69 5.60
CA ASN A 217 22.63 -3.71 6.58
C ASN A 217 21.38 -3.00 6.08
N ILE A 218 20.35 -2.94 6.91
CA ILE A 218 19.06 -2.33 6.51
C ILE A 218 19.16 -0.82 6.26
N GLU A 219 20.17 -0.15 6.88
CA GLU A 219 20.45 1.27 6.67
C GLU A 219 20.95 1.58 5.26
N ASP A 220 21.53 0.60 4.56
CA ASP A 220 22.02 0.74 3.19
C ASP A 220 20.88 0.60 2.15
N HIS A 221 19.71 0.14 2.60
CA HIS A 221 18.56 -0.02 1.73
C HIS A 221 18.02 1.32 1.22
N GLU A 222 17.97 1.45 -0.11
CA GLU A 222 17.42 2.65 -0.75
C GLU A 222 15.89 2.58 -0.81
N MET A 223 15.24 3.33 0.08
CA MET A 223 13.78 3.43 0.11
C MET A 223 13.24 4.10 -1.17
N HIS A 224 12.24 3.48 -1.79
CA HIS A 224 11.57 4.04 -2.96
C HIS A 224 10.77 5.30 -2.61
N LYS A 225 10.73 6.23 -3.57
CA LYS A 225 9.87 7.41 -3.49
C LYS A 225 8.42 7.00 -3.77
N GLU A 226 7.50 7.51 -2.96
CA GLU A 226 6.07 7.30 -3.14
C GLU A 226 5.35 8.66 -3.10
N TRP A 227 4.26 8.76 -3.84
CA TRP A 227 3.44 9.96 -3.83
C TRP A 227 2.47 9.93 -2.66
N TYR A 228 2.36 11.05 -1.94
CA TYR A 228 1.39 11.18 -0.87
C TYR A 228 0.79 12.59 -0.82
N THR A 229 -0.35 12.71 -0.14
CA THR A 229 -0.96 13.99 0.20
C THR A 229 -1.64 13.94 1.55
N VAL A 230 -1.65 15.05 2.25
CA VAL A 230 -2.37 15.31 3.49
C VAL A 230 -3.22 16.54 3.25
N SER A 231 -4.53 16.48 3.51
CA SER A 231 -5.39 17.67 3.42
C SER A 231 -5.09 18.65 4.55
N GLN A 232 -5.38 19.93 4.34
CA GLN A 232 -5.23 20.95 5.39
C GLN A 232 -6.05 20.60 6.62
N GLU A 233 -7.30 20.15 6.44
CA GLU A 233 -8.17 19.70 7.51
C GLU A 233 -7.54 18.57 8.35
N THR A 234 -6.99 17.53 7.69
CA THR A 234 -6.30 16.44 8.38
C THR A 234 -5.05 16.95 9.12
N ALA A 235 -4.28 17.84 8.49
CA ALA A 235 -3.08 18.39 9.11
C ALA A 235 -3.42 19.20 10.37
N ASP A 236 -4.42 20.06 10.30
CA ASP A 236 -4.87 20.89 11.42
C ASP A 236 -5.39 20.04 12.56
N ALA A 237 -6.24 19.05 12.28
CA ALA A 237 -6.79 18.14 13.28
C ALA A 237 -5.71 17.32 13.99
N VAL A 238 -4.72 16.78 13.25
CA VAL A 238 -3.59 16.05 13.85
C VAL A 238 -2.71 16.97 14.70
N ASN A 239 -2.42 18.19 14.24
CA ASN A 239 -1.64 19.17 14.99
C ASN A 239 -2.36 19.60 16.28
N GLN A 240 -3.68 19.83 16.21
CA GLN A 240 -4.51 20.14 17.35
C GLN A 240 -4.50 18.98 18.36
N ALA A 241 -4.76 17.74 17.90
CA ALA A 241 -4.73 16.56 18.75
C ALA A 241 -3.40 16.43 19.49
N ARG A 242 -2.28 16.68 18.79
CA ARG A 242 -0.94 16.65 19.39
C ARG A 242 -0.77 17.72 20.47
N SER A 243 -1.23 18.95 20.20
CA SER A 243 -1.14 20.05 21.18
C SER A 243 -1.99 19.82 22.42
N GLU A 244 -3.11 19.10 22.28
CA GLU A 244 -4.02 18.72 23.37
C GLU A 244 -3.57 17.43 24.11
N GLY A 245 -2.48 16.78 23.67
CA GLY A 245 -1.99 15.53 24.24
C GLY A 245 -2.90 14.31 23.98
N ARG A 246 -3.78 14.39 22.97
CA ARG A 246 -4.62 13.28 22.53
C ARG A 246 -3.76 12.22 21.85
N ARG A 247 -4.19 10.94 21.91
CA ARG A 247 -3.50 9.86 21.19
C ARG A 247 -3.75 9.98 19.69
N ILE A 248 -2.68 9.81 18.92
CA ILE A 248 -2.73 9.71 17.45
C ILE A 248 -2.33 8.29 17.08
N ILE A 249 -3.25 7.55 16.45
CA ILE A 249 -3.11 6.15 16.09
C ILE A 249 -3.01 6.05 14.57
N ALA A 250 -1.84 5.71 14.06
CA ALA A 250 -1.64 5.49 12.64
C ALA A 250 -2.02 4.06 12.26
N VAL A 251 -2.95 3.90 11.31
CA VAL A 251 -3.39 2.60 10.82
C VAL A 251 -2.52 2.19 9.63
N GLY A 252 -1.58 1.28 9.89
CA GLY A 252 -0.63 0.75 8.93
C GLY A 252 0.62 1.61 8.73
N THR A 253 1.66 0.97 8.19
CA THR A 253 2.97 1.58 7.92
C THR A 253 2.90 2.74 6.94
N THR A 254 1.95 2.73 6.01
CA THR A 254 1.74 3.82 5.05
C THR A 254 1.26 5.10 5.72
N SER A 255 0.37 5.00 6.71
CA SER A 255 -0.07 6.15 7.51
C SER A 255 1.06 6.67 8.39
N VAL A 256 1.83 5.78 9.04
CA VAL A 256 3.04 6.15 9.79
C VAL A 256 4.00 6.91 8.89
N ARG A 257 4.35 6.35 7.73
CA ARG A 257 5.29 6.95 6.78
C ARG A 257 4.82 8.34 6.35
N THR A 258 3.53 8.51 6.06
CA THR A 258 2.97 9.81 5.66
C THR A 258 3.08 10.83 6.78
N LEU A 259 2.68 10.47 8.00
CA LEU A 259 2.71 11.37 9.15
C LEU A 259 4.15 11.79 9.52
N GLU A 260 5.07 10.83 9.58
CA GLU A 260 6.49 11.11 9.87
C GLU A 260 7.13 11.99 8.80
N SER A 261 6.79 11.76 7.54
CA SER A 261 7.34 12.53 6.43
C SER A 261 6.79 13.95 6.36
N ALA A 262 5.48 14.11 6.55
CA ALA A 262 4.83 15.42 6.55
C ALA A 262 5.11 16.23 7.83
N GLY A 263 5.46 15.55 8.92
CA GLY A 263 5.69 16.16 10.23
C GLY A 263 7.14 16.47 10.58
N GLN A 264 8.10 16.34 9.66
CA GLN A 264 9.54 16.53 9.92
C GLN A 264 9.92 17.88 10.53
N SER A 265 9.20 18.94 10.19
CA SER A 265 9.39 20.27 10.76
C SER A 265 8.80 20.45 12.17
N GLY A 266 8.28 19.36 12.78
CA GLY A 266 7.60 19.40 14.08
C GLY A 266 6.10 19.69 14.00
N THR A 267 5.60 20.13 12.85
CA THR A 267 4.18 20.39 12.58
C THR A 267 3.81 19.71 11.27
N LEU A 268 2.65 19.04 11.24
CA LEU A 268 2.17 18.41 10.02
C LEU A 268 1.79 19.49 9.00
N GLN A 269 2.31 19.39 7.80
CA GLN A 269 2.07 20.37 6.72
C GLN A 269 1.29 19.73 5.57
N ALA A 270 0.42 20.52 4.96
CA ALA A 270 -0.29 20.22 3.72
C ALA A 270 0.06 21.29 2.65
N PRO A 271 0.09 20.93 1.36
CA PRO A 271 0.24 19.61 0.77
C PRO A 271 1.71 19.24 0.53
N ALA A 272 2.08 18.00 0.73
CA ALA A 272 3.40 17.51 0.38
C ALA A 272 3.30 16.62 -0.86
N LEU A 273 4.11 16.86 -1.87
CA LEU A 273 3.96 16.27 -3.19
C LEU A 273 4.90 15.08 -3.50
N HIS A 274 6.00 14.89 -2.74
CA HIS A 274 6.91 13.76 -2.95
C HIS A 274 7.68 13.46 -1.67
N LEU A 275 7.78 12.18 -1.29
CA LEU A 275 8.61 11.75 -0.17
C LEU A 275 10.09 11.70 -0.55
N PRO A 276 10.95 12.48 0.11
CA PRO A 276 12.39 12.19 0.13
C PRO A 276 12.66 10.97 1.04
N ARG A 277 13.87 10.43 0.91
CA ARG A 277 14.40 9.38 1.77
C ARG A 277 14.30 9.80 3.23
N LEU A 278 13.72 8.94 4.09
CA LEU A 278 13.76 9.14 5.52
C LEU A 278 14.20 7.88 6.22
N PRO A 279 15.21 7.98 7.10
CA PRO A 279 15.37 7.00 8.16
C PRO A 279 14.11 7.07 9.06
N VAL A 280 13.56 5.92 9.41
CA VAL A 280 12.46 5.84 10.36
C VAL A 280 12.95 6.32 11.71
N ALA A 281 12.59 7.54 12.10
CA ALA A 281 12.87 8.03 13.43
C ALA A 281 11.87 7.41 14.40
N TYR A 282 12.35 6.53 15.27
CA TYR A 282 11.57 5.95 16.35
C TYR A 282 11.33 7.01 17.44
N GLY A 283 10.14 7.55 17.51
CA GLY A 283 9.79 8.51 18.54
C GLY A 283 8.29 8.83 18.59
N GLY A 284 7.48 7.90 19.04
CA GLY A 284 6.06 8.14 19.26
C GLY A 284 5.33 6.84 19.66
N ARG A 285 4.19 6.96 20.33
CA ARG A 285 3.33 5.81 20.63
C ARG A 285 2.60 5.43 19.33
N HIS A 286 3.04 4.36 18.66
CA HIS A 286 2.46 3.89 17.42
C HIS A 286 1.86 2.50 17.60
N CYS A 287 0.65 2.29 17.12
CA CYS A 287 0.11 0.96 16.94
C CYS A 287 0.64 0.41 15.60
N TYR A 288 1.55 -0.54 15.65
CA TYR A 288 2.01 -1.26 14.47
C TYR A 288 1.15 -2.49 14.26
N GLN A 289 0.70 -2.69 13.05
CA GLN A 289 0.11 -3.94 12.64
C GLN A 289 1.16 -4.76 11.89
N PHE A 290 1.42 -5.97 12.34
CA PHE A 290 2.23 -6.92 11.60
C PHE A 290 1.45 -7.47 10.40
N PRO A 291 2.13 -7.88 9.31
CA PRO A 291 1.46 -8.53 8.21
C PRO A 291 0.70 -9.76 8.73
N PRO A 292 -0.43 -10.11 8.10
CA PRO A 292 -1.20 -11.27 8.52
C PRO A 292 -0.32 -12.52 8.45
N SER A 293 -0.20 -13.18 9.58
CA SER A 293 0.34 -14.54 9.68
C SER A 293 -0.71 -15.54 9.29
#